data_c7496943daee44fcadea544fe3e07718
#
_entry.id   c7496943daee44fcadea544fe3e07718
#
_cell.length_a   1.000
_cell.length_b   1.000
_cell.length_c   1.000
_cell.angle_alpha   90.00
_cell.angle_beta   90.00
_cell.angle_gamma   90.00
#
_symmetry.space_group_name_H-M   'P 1'
#
loop_
_entity.id
_entity.type
_entity.pdbx_description
1 polymer ?
#
loop_
_entity_poly.entity_id
_entity_poly.type
_entity_poly.pdbx_seq_one_letter_code
_entity_poly.pdbx_strand_id
1 'polypeptide(L)'
;MRRVLFLLPLLLPVVLPAQHEKTGEESKNPFIGDPKAIEAGRKIFASGCAACHGPEGQGGRGPNLRESVYWHPLDDQTIYSAIRKGIGGNMPAANLSEDQTWQVVAFVRALTAPAIETPLATGDAKAGEGLFWGSAGCSGCHRILGRGGALGPDLSNIGATRALPAIREAILDPDANGARGYRSAEVRLKNGKRLSGVARNYTNYSVQLQDRDGNMHLISMQDVSEWHIGKTSPMPKDYKQRLSRQDIDNLLAYLSRQSVREVTPEKKTTE
;
A
#
# COMPACT_ATOMS: atom_id res chain seq x y z
N MET A 1 31.08 -72.79 36.99
CA MET A 1 30.37 -72.00 35.97
C MET A 1 30.41 -70.50 36.37
N ARG A 2 31.33 -69.72 35.80
CA ARG A 2 31.47 -68.28 36.08
C ARG A 2 30.59 -67.52 35.04
N ARG A 3 29.60 -66.78 35.50
CA ARG A 3 28.79 -65.87 34.66
C ARG A 3 29.53 -64.56 34.51
N VAL A 4 29.95 -64.23 33.30
CA VAL A 4 30.53 -62.94 32.94
C VAL A 4 29.37 -61.99 32.58
N LEU A 5 29.23 -60.93 33.37
CA LEU A 5 28.21 -59.88 33.14
C LEU A 5 28.81 -58.83 32.21
N PHE A 6 28.31 -58.74 31.01
CA PHE A 6 28.70 -57.67 30.07
C PHE A 6 27.85 -56.41 30.40
N LEU A 7 28.50 -55.39 30.94
CA LEU A 7 27.93 -54.05 31.06
C LEU A 7 28.08 -53.34 29.72
N LEU A 8 26.93 -53.12 29.07
CA LEU A 8 26.81 -52.30 27.86
C LEU A 8 26.81 -50.82 28.27
N PRO A 9 27.71 -49.94 27.76
CA PRO A 9 27.61 -48.53 28.06
C PRO A 9 26.47 -47.86 27.33
N LEU A 10 25.57 -47.22 28.09
CA LEU A 10 24.47 -46.43 27.62
C LEU A 10 25.01 -45.11 27.06
N LEU A 11 25.11 -44.99 25.72
CA LEU A 11 25.41 -43.74 25.04
C LEU A 11 24.15 -42.85 25.03
N LEU A 12 24.09 -41.90 25.94
CA LEU A 12 23.10 -40.83 25.92
C LEU A 12 23.47 -39.84 24.77
N PRO A 13 22.52 -39.49 23.88
CA PRO A 13 22.76 -38.49 22.88
C PRO A 13 22.91 -37.11 23.56
N VAL A 14 24.05 -36.50 23.39
CA VAL A 14 24.27 -35.08 23.74
C VAL A 14 23.51 -34.24 22.73
N VAL A 15 22.33 -33.73 23.11
CA VAL A 15 21.59 -32.70 22.36
C VAL A 15 22.34 -31.38 22.55
N LEU A 16 23.18 -31.02 21.61
CA LEU A 16 23.73 -29.69 21.52
C LEU A 16 22.59 -28.70 21.22
N PRO A 17 22.36 -27.69 22.06
CA PRO A 17 21.42 -26.64 21.69
C PRO A 17 21.94 -25.96 20.42
N ALA A 18 21.09 -25.91 19.39
CA ALA A 18 21.35 -25.09 18.23
C ALA A 18 21.50 -23.66 18.71
N GLN A 19 22.72 -23.15 18.68
CA GLN A 19 23.02 -21.73 18.88
C GLN A 19 22.40 -21.01 17.69
N HIS A 20 21.23 -20.43 17.89
CA HIS A 20 20.79 -19.33 17.04
C HIS A 20 21.84 -18.23 17.25
N GLU A 21 22.76 -18.11 16.31
CA GLU A 21 23.54 -16.90 16.16
C GLU A 21 22.55 -15.73 16.17
N LYS A 22 22.64 -14.91 17.21
CA LYS A 22 22.06 -13.57 17.19
C LYS A 22 22.75 -12.85 16.04
N THR A 23 22.13 -12.88 14.88
CA THR A 23 22.48 -11.98 13.77
C THR A 23 22.52 -10.57 14.34
N GLY A 24 23.64 -9.87 14.10
CA GLY A 24 24.03 -8.62 14.72
C GLY A 24 22.91 -7.59 14.82
N GLU A 25 23.05 -6.65 15.75
CA GLU A 25 22.17 -5.50 15.95
C GLU A 25 21.71 -4.99 14.57
N GLU A 26 20.41 -5.13 14.30
CA GLU A 26 19.78 -4.53 13.12
C GLU A 26 20.10 -3.03 13.20
N SER A 27 21.03 -2.56 12.36
CA SER A 27 21.30 -1.14 12.28
C SER A 27 20.03 -0.47 11.75
N LYS A 28 19.27 0.09 12.68
CA LYS A 28 18.03 0.80 12.37
C LYS A 28 18.40 2.05 11.59
N ASN A 29 17.67 2.31 10.52
CA ASN A 29 17.81 3.54 9.76
C ASN A 29 17.60 4.77 10.70
N PRO A 30 18.62 5.64 10.87
CA PRO A 30 18.50 6.79 11.77
C PRO A 30 17.47 7.84 11.31
N PHE A 31 17.00 7.75 10.07
CA PHE A 31 16.07 8.70 9.44
C PHE A 31 14.67 8.14 9.24
N ILE A 32 14.31 7.02 9.87
CA ILE A 32 12.94 6.49 9.77
C ILE A 32 11.93 7.54 10.25
N GLY A 33 10.93 7.81 9.39
CA GLY A 33 9.86 8.76 9.72
C GLY A 33 10.25 10.24 9.71
N ASP A 34 11.53 10.58 9.43
CA ASP A 34 11.95 11.97 9.27
C ASP A 34 11.52 12.51 7.89
N PRO A 35 10.57 13.47 7.82
CA PRO A 35 10.08 14.00 6.55
C PRO A 35 11.15 14.70 5.72
N LYS A 36 12.15 15.32 6.38
CA LYS A 36 13.25 16.03 5.70
C LYS A 36 14.20 15.02 5.04
N ALA A 37 14.52 13.96 5.77
CA ALA A 37 15.36 12.89 5.25
C ALA A 37 14.67 12.10 4.13
N ILE A 38 13.37 11.82 4.26
CA ILE A 38 12.56 11.19 3.21
C ILE A 38 12.56 12.06 1.94
N GLU A 39 12.37 13.37 2.07
CA GLU A 39 12.38 14.29 0.91
C GLU A 39 13.79 14.41 0.28
N ALA A 40 14.84 14.40 1.10
CA ALA A 40 16.23 14.36 0.60
C ALA A 40 16.48 13.05 -0.16
N GLY A 41 16.07 11.91 0.40
CA GLY A 41 16.14 10.61 -0.24
C GLY A 41 15.36 10.54 -1.56
N ARG A 42 14.18 11.17 -1.61
CA ARG A 42 13.37 11.28 -2.83
C ARG A 42 14.12 12.01 -3.95
N LYS A 43 14.80 13.10 -3.63
CA LYS A 43 15.60 13.87 -4.62
C LYS A 43 16.77 13.04 -5.16
N ILE A 44 17.47 12.34 -4.28
CA ILE A 44 18.57 11.44 -4.67
C ILE A 44 18.03 10.30 -5.53
N PHE A 45 16.92 9.69 -5.13
CA PHE A 45 16.27 8.62 -5.88
C PHE A 45 15.86 9.09 -7.28
N ALA A 46 15.26 10.27 -7.39
CA ALA A 46 14.83 10.83 -8.66
C ALA A 46 15.99 11.04 -9.65
N SER A 47 17.19 11.37 -9.16
CA SER A 47 18.36 11.59 -10.01
C SER A 47 19.11 10.32 -10.39
N GLY A 48 19.12 9.29 -9.51
CA GLY A 48 19.98 8.11 -9.69
C GLY A 48 19.24 6.78 -9.87
N CYS A 49 18.01 6.65 -9.38
CA CYS A 49 17.31 5.37 -9.28
C CYS A 49 16.06 5.31 -10.17
N ALA A 50 15.43 6.46 -10.41
CA ALA A 50 14.16 6.58 -11.11
C ALA A 50 14.20 6.06 -12.56
N ALA A 51 15.35 6.14 -13.24
CA ALA A 51 15.50 5.63 -14.60
C ALA A 51 15.19 4.12 -14.71
N CYS A 52 15.40 3.37 -13.63
CA CYS A 52 15.11 1.94 -13.60
C CYS A 52 13.84 1.62 -12.78
N HIS A 53 13.64 2.28 -11.64
CA HIS A 53 12.55 1.98 -10.73
C HIS A 53 11.30 2.84 -10.93
N GLY A 54 11.32 3.77 -11.89
CA GLY A 54 10.26 4.76 -12.08
C GLY A 54 10.36 5.93 -11.09
N PRO A 55 9.88 7.14 -11.46
CA PRO A 55 10.02 8.35 -10.64
C PRO A 55 9.34 8.26 -9.26
N GLU A 56 8.31 7.43 -9.14
CA GLU A 56 7.57 7.19 -7.90
C GLU A 56 7.81 5.77 -7.37
N GLY A 57 8.84 5.05 -7.82
CA GLY A 57 9.14 3.69 -7.42
C GLY A 57 8.18 2.62 -7.98
N GLN A 58 7.36 2.96 -8.99
CA GLN A 58 6.35 2.07 -9.57
C GLN A 58 6.92 0.95 -10.45
N GLY A 59 8.23 0.92 -10.63
CA GLY A 59 8.90 -0.05 -11.47
C GLY A 59 9.15 0.47 -12.88
N GLY A 60 9.78 -0.38 -13.67
CA GLY A 60 10.18 -0.15 -15.05
C GLY A 60 11.13 -1.26 -15.45
N ARG A 61 12.37 -0.95 -15.79
CA ARG A 61 13.43 -1.96 -15.97
C ARG A 61 13.80 -2.63 -14.64
N GLY A 62 13.76 -1.90 -13.53
CA GLY A 62 13.87 -2.42 -12.17
C GLY A 62 12.50 -2.78 -11.58
N PRO A 63 12.48 -3.53 -10.47
CA PRO A 63 11.24 -3.93 -9.82
C PRO A 63 10.44 -2.75 -9.28
N ASN A 64 9.11 -2.97 -9.13
CA ASN A 64 8.21 -2.07 -8.43
C ASN A 64 8.53 -2.08 -6.93
N LEU A 65 8.95 -0.93 -6.38
CA LEU A 65 9.31 -0.77 -4.97
C LEU A 65 8.12 -0.40 -4.08
N ARG A 66 6.94 -0.24 -4.65
CA ARG A 66 5.68 0.14 -3.96
C ARG A 66 4.85 -1.09 -3.57
N GLU A 67 5.24 -2.28 -4.00
CA GLU A 67 4.61 -3.52 -3.60
C GLU A 67 5.13 -3.96 -2.24
N SER A 68 4.22 -4.33 -1.34
CA SER A 68 4.56 -4.85 -0.01
C SER A 68 4.90 -6.34 -0.01
N VAL A 69 4.72 -7.02 -1.15
CA VAL A 69 4.95 -8.47 -1.28
C VAL A 69 6.25 -8.70 -2.03
N TYR A 70 7.31 -8.90 -1.29
CA TYR A 70 8.60 -9.36 -1.81
C TYR A 70 8.80 -10.83 -1.42
N TRP A 71 9.57 -11.57 -2.23
CA TRP A 71 9.96 -12.95 -1.94
C TRP A 71 10.75 -13.08 -0.64
N HIS A 72 11.38 -11.98 -0.18
CA HIS A 72 12.08 -11.86 1.08
C HIS A 72 11.70 -10.54 1.74
N PRO A 73 11.60 -10.49 3.08
CA PRO A 73 11.43 -9.22 3.79
C PRO A 73 12.58 -8.27 3.42
N LEU A 74 12.26 -7.10 2.90
CA LEU A 74 13.24 -6.04 2.69
C LEU A 74 13.36 -5.26 4.00
N ASP A 75 14.26 -5.66 4.88
CA ASP A 75 14.67 -4.85 6.01
C ASP A 75 15.56 -3.67 5.55
N ASP A 76 15.78 -2.71 6.43
CA ASP A 76 16.53 -1.50 6.13
C ASP A 76 17.97 -1.81 5.71
N GLN A 77 18.58 -2.80 6.34
CA GLN A 77 19.97 -3.20 6.07
C GLN A 77 20.09 -3.88 4.70
N THR A 78 19.10 -4.67 4.32
CA THR A 78 19.04 -5.29 2.99
C THR A 78 18.93 -4.24 1.90
N ILE A 79 18.04 -3.24 2.07
CA ILE A 79 17.90 -2.12 1.12
C ILE A 79 19.20 -1.31 1.07
N TYR A 80 19.77 -0.96 2.22
CA TYR A 80 21.05 -0.25 2.33
C TYR A 80 22.16 -0.98 1.58
N SER A 81 22.30 -2.28 1.82
CA SER A 81 23.32 -3.11 1.18
C SER A 81 23.13 -3.22 -0.33
N ALA A 82 21.89 -3.35 -0.78
CA ALA A 82 21.54 -3.36 -2.21
C ALA A 82 21.94 -2.05 -2.91
N ILE A 83 21.71 -0.90 -2.27
CA ILE A 83 22.11 0.41 -2.81
C ILE A 83 23.63 0.54 -2.86
N ARG A 84 24.33 0.16 -1.78
CA ARG A 84 25.79 0.32 -1.64
C ARG A 84 26.60 -0.64 -2.50
N LYS A 85 26.13 -1.89 -2.63
CA LYS A 85 26.87 -2.97 -3.28
C LYS A 85 26.35 -3.32 -4.66
N GLY A 86 25.14 -2.88 -4.98
CA GLY A 86 24.40 -3.34 -6.16
C GLY A 86 23.86 -4.78 -5.98
N ILE A 87 23.15 -5.27 -6.98
CA ILE A 87 22.60 -6.63 -7.04
C ILE A 87 22.99 -7.25 -8.38
N GLY A 88 24.06 -8.03 -8.38
CA GLY A 88 24.52 -8.77 -9.56
C GLY A 88 24.47 -7.95 -10.84
N GLY A 89 24.87 -8.06 -11.94
CA GLY A 89 24.92 -7.17 -13.11
C GLY A 89 23.68 -6.32 -13.45
N ASN A 90 22.59 -6.44 -12.70
CA ASN A 90 21.31 -5.78 -13.01
C ASN A 90 21.09 -4.44 -12.27
N MET A 91 21.58 -4.31 -11.05
CA MET A 91 21.51 -3.07 -10.27
C MET A 91 22.93 -2.63 -9.91
N PRO A 92 23.43 -1.52 -10.46
CA PRO A 92 24.78 -1.03 -10.13
C PRO A 92 24.85 -0.50 -8.70
N ALA A 93 26.04 -0.58 -8.09
CA ALA A 93 26.31 0.07 -6.81
C ALA A 93 26.22 1.60 -6.95
N ALA A 94 25.60 2.27 -5.97
CA ALA A 94 25.50 3.71 -5.94
C ALA A 94 26.69 4.32 -5.15
N ASN A 95 27.31 5.36 -5.71
CA ASN A 95 28.34 6.13 -5.03
C ASN A 95 27.70 7.26 -4.20
N LEU A 96 27.13 6.89 -3.05
CA LEU A 96 26.48 7.80 -2.09
C LEU A 96 27.22 7.79 -0.76
N SER A 97 27.15 8.89 0.01
CA SER A 97 27.58 8.86 1.40
C SER A 97 26.70 7.94 2.24
N GLU A 98 27.10 7.64 3.46
CA GLU A 98 26.32 6.82 4.39
C GLU A 98 24.95 7.47 4.65
N ASP A 99 24.91 8.75 5.03
CA ASP A 99 23.68 9.50 5.28
C ASP A 99 22.78 9.54 4.05
N GLN A 100 23.34 9.81 2.88
CA GLN A 100 22.57 9.81 1.62
C GLN A 100 21.95 8.44 1.33
N THR A 101 22.69 7.36 1.62
CA THR A 101 22.17 6.00 1.46
C THR A 101 21.00 5.75 2.41
N TRP A 102 21.13 6.12 3.68
CA TRP A 102 20.07 5.99 4.67
C TRP A 102 18.85 6.86 4.36
N GLN A 103 19.05 8.05 3.80
CA GLN A 103 17.96 8.90 3.32
C GLN A 103 17.20 8.22 2.16
N VAL A 104 17.90 7.58 1.22
CA VAL A 104 17.23 6.81 0.16
C VAL A 104 16.49 5.61 0.73
N VAL A 105 17.06 4.90 1.72
CA VAL A 105 16.37 3.81 2.43
C VAL A 105 15.10 4.33 3.10
N ALA A 106 15.16 5.48 3.79
CA ALA A 106 13.98 6.12 4.40
C ALA A 106 12.88 6.43 3.36
N PHE A 107 13.27 6.94 2.19
CA PHE A 107 12.33 7.18 1.10
C PHE A 107 11.71 5.87 0.57
N VAL A 108 12.52 4.83 0.30
CA VAL A 108 12.02 3.53 -0.19
C VAL A 108 11.05 2.89 0.80
N ARG A 109 11.35 2.99 2.10
CA ARG A 109 10.42 2.52 3.17
C ARG A 109 9.11 3.31 3.17
N ALA A 110 9.18 4.62 2.96
CA ALA A 110 7.99 5.46 2.87
C ALA A 110 7.09 5.14 1.67
N LEU A 111 7.61 4.49 0.62
CA LEU A 111 6.80 4.04 -0.52
C LEU A 111 5.79 2.95 -0.14
N THR A 112 6.08 2.15 0.87
CA THR A 112 5.25 1.02 1.33
C THR A 112 4.70 1.20 2.74
N ALA A 113 5.25 2.14 3.52
CA ALA A 113 4.75 2.42 4.87
C ALA A 113 3.31 2.93 4.82
N PRO A 114 2.44 2.53 5.79
CA PRO A 114 1.12 3.12 5.92
C PRO A 114 1.18 4.65 5.94
N ALA A 115 0.22 5.31 5.30
CA ALA A 115 0.23 6.76 5.17
C ALA A 115 0.19 7.49 6.53
N ILE A 116 -0.43 6.88 7.55
CA ILE A 116 -0.48 7.40 8.92
C ILE A 116 0.91 7.49 9.57
N GLU A 117 1.86 6.68 9.12
CA GLU A 117 3.26 6.67 9.60
C GLU A 117 4.15 7.64 8.80
N THR A 118 3.61 8.24 7.73
CA THR A 118 4.36 9.11 6.84
C THR A 118 3.84 10.55 6.98
N PRO A 119 4.45 11.40 7.82
CA PRO A 119 4.02 12.79 8.00
C PRO A 119 4.11 13.57 6.69
N LEU A 120 3.06 14.30 6.34
CA LEU A 120 3.09 15.29 5.27
C LEU A 120 3.54 16.64 5.82
N ALA A 121 4.68 17.13 5.33
CA ALA A 121 5.24 18.41 5.77
C ALA A 121 4.43 19.63 5.27
N THR A 122 3.56 19.48 4.26
CA THR A 122 2.96 20.61 3.52
C THR A 122 1.43 20.61 3.48
N GLY A 123 0.75 19.54 3.92
CA GLY A 123 -0.71 19.43 3.82
C GLY A 123 -1.44 19.87 5.08
N ASP A 124 -2.55 20.62 4.92
CA ASP A 124 -3.51 20.94 5.99
C ASP A 124 -4.69 19.94 5.94
N ALA A 125 -4.78 19.10 6.98
CA ALA A 125 -5.81 18.06 7.05
C ALA A 125 -7.23 18.66 7.19
N LYS A 126 -7.40 19.82 7.83
CA LYS A 126 -8.71 20.47 7.97
C LYS A 126 -9.18 21.04 6.62
N ALA A 127 -8.28 21.64 5.86
CA ALA A 127 -8.57 22.04 4.48
C ALA A 127 -8.87 20.82 3.60
N GLY A 128 -8.13 19.73 3.75
CA GLY A 128 -8.37 18.46 3.06
C GLY A 128 -9.73 17.84 3.41
N GLU A 129 -10.15 17.91 4.68
CA GLU A 129 -11.50 17.52 5.09
C GLU A 129 -12.57 18.32 4.37
N GLY A 130 -12.42 19.63 4.32
CA GLY A 130 -13.33 20.52 3.59
C GLY A 130 -13.43 20.19 2.11
N LEU A 131 -12.32 19.86 1.46
CA LEU A 131 -12.29 19.41 0.07
C LEU A 131 -13.01 18.07 -0.10
N PHE A 132 -12.73 17.08 0.75
CA PHE A 132 -13.32 15.74 0.67
C PHE A 132 -14.84 15.77 0.78
N TRP A 133 -15.38 16.51 1.75
CA TRP A 133 -16.82 16.61 1.98
C TRP A 133 -17.53 17.66 1.11
N GLY A 134 -16.75 18.53 0.45
CA GLY A 134 -17.24 19.66 -0.33
C GLY A 134 -16.84 19.61 -1.80
N SER A 135 -16.00 20.57 -2.22
CA SER A 135 -15.77 20.90 -3.64
C SER A 135 -15.09 19.80 -4.47
N ALA A 136 -14.29 18.91 -3.85
CA ALA A 136 -13.70 17.79 -4.57
C ALA A 136 -14.71 16.66 -4.83
N GLY A 137 -15.86 16.60 -4.09
CA GLY A 137 -16.94 15.66 -4.35
C GLY A 137 -16.64 14.21 -3.99
N CYS A 138 -15.57 13.93 -3.23
CA CYS A 138 -15.12 12.57 -2.90
C CYS A 138 -16.21 11.80 -2.11
N SER A 139 -16.87 12.49 -1.18
CA SER A 139 -17.91 11.93 -0.30
C SER A 139 -19.17 11.46 -1.05
N GLY A 140 -19.37 11.87 -2.30
CA GLY A 140 -20.48 11.36 -3.14
C GLY A 140 -20.36 9.87 -3.48
N CYS A 141 -19.14 9.35 -3.49
CA CYS A 141 -18.85 7.95 -3.79
C CYS A 141 -18.22 7.21 -2.62
N HIS A 142 -17.38 7.88 -1.82
CA HIS A 142 -16.65 7.30 -0.71
C HIS A 142 -17.28 7.61 0.64
N ARG A 143 -17.16 6.67 1.58
CA ARG A 143 -17.54 6.89 2.97
C ARG A 143 -16.34 6.90 3.89
N ILE A 144 -16.49 7.62 5.01
CA ILE A 144 -15.58 7.59 6.15
C ILE A 144 -16.47 7.48 7.39
N LEU A 145 -16.22 6.48 8.25
CA LEU A 145 -16.97 6.20 9.49
C LEU A 145 -18.51 6.17 9.26
N GLY A 146 -18.92 5.49 8.20
CA GLY A 146 -20.32 5.32 7.85
C GLY A 146 -20.99 6.51 7.14
N ARG A 147 -20.37 7.68 7.08
CA ARG A 147 -20.85 8.87 6.39
C ARG A 147 -20.30 8.93 4.97
N GLY A 148 -21.15 9.25 3.99
CA GLY A 148 -20.81 9.35 2.57
C GLY A 148 -21.39 8.24 1.71
N GLY A 149 -21.01 8.23 0.43
CA GLY A 149 -21.49 7.26 -0.57
C GLY A 149 -20.90 5.87 -0.41
N ALA A 150 -21.53 4.90 -1.09
CA ALA A 150 -21.13 3.49 -1.04
C ALA A 150 -20.57 2.96 -2.36
N LEU A 151 -20.54 3.77 -3.43
CA LEU A 151 -20.09 3.34 -4.76
C LEU A 151 -18.60 3.09 -4.81
N GLY A 152 -17.80 3.91 -4.12
CA GLY A 152 -16.37 3.75 -3.94
C GLY A 152 -16.00 2.93 -2.69
N PRO A 153 -14.72 2.57 -2.52
CA PRO A 153 -14.23 1.94 -1.29
C PRO A 153 -14.49 2.81 -0.06
N ASP A 154 -14.71 2.13 1.07
CA ASP A 154 -14.72 2.76 2.39
C ASP A 154 -13.29 3.21 2.74
N LEU A 155 -13.13 4.48 3.08
CA LEU A 155 -11.84 5.11 3.36
C LEU A 155 -11.59 5.31 4.86
N SER A 156 -12.44 4.76 5.75
CA SER A 156 -12.30 4.90 7.20
C SER A 156 -10.96 4.43 7.76
N ASN A 157 -10.27 3.57 7.02
CA ASN A 157 -8.98 3.00 7.45
C ASN A 157 -7.87 3.15 6.38
N ILE A 158 -8.05 4.08 5.43
CA ILE A 158 -7.16 4.20 4.28
C ILE A 158 -5.73 4.58 4.69
N GLY A 159 -5.58 5.43 5.70
CA GLY A 159 -4.28 5.86 6.21
C GLY A 159 -3.47 4.73 6.84
N ALA A 160 -4.13 3.74 7.43
CA ALA A 160 -3.46 2.58 8.03
C ALA A 160 -3.23 1.42 7.04
N THR A 161 -3.90 1.43 5.87
CA THR A 161 -3.88 0.29 4.93
C THR A 161 -3.19 0.60 3.61
N ARG A 162 -2.92 1.87 3.32
CA ARG A 162 -2.28 2.30 2.07
C ARG A 162 -1.13 3.27 2.32
N ALA A 163 -0.09 3.12 1.54
CA ALA A 163 1.01 4.08 1.51
C ALA A 163 0.56 5.40 0.86
N LEU A 164 1.16 6.51 1.31
CA LEU A 164 0.83 7.84 0.83
C LEU A 164 0.95 8.00 -0.70
N PRO A 165 2.02 7.49 -1.36
CA PRO A 165 2.12 7.55 -2.82
C PRO A 165 0.99 6.79 -3.53
N ALA A 166 0.53 5.67 -2.97
CA ALA A 166 -0.58 4.89 -3.55
C ALA A 166 -1.93 5.61 -3.42
N ILE A 167 -2.15 6.37 -2.34
CA ILE A 167 -3.33 7.23 -2.18
C ILE A 167 -3.27 8.37 -3.19
N ARG A 168 -2.11 9.03 -3.33
CA ARG A 168 -1.89 10.09 -4.33
C ARG A 168 -2.17 9.60 -5.75
N GLU A 169 -1.61 8.46 -6.11
CA GLU A 169 -1.82 7.87 -7.44
C GLU A 169 -3.29 7.55 -7.70
N ALA A 170 -3.99 6.95 -6.73
CA ALA A 170 -5.41 6.65 -6.88
C ALA A 170 -6.27 7.90 -7.12
N ILE A 171 -5.89 9.07 -6.59
CA ILE A 171 -6.56 10.35 -6.86
C ILE A 171 -6.20 10.85 -8.27
N LEU A 172 -4.92 10.80 -8.65
CA LEU A 172 -4.42 11.43 -9.88
C LEU A 172 -4.56 10.54 -11.11
N ASP A 173 -4.56 9.22 -10.93
CA ASP A 173 -4.72 8.21 -11.99
C ASP A 173 -5.49 7.00 -11.45
N PRO A 174 -6.83 7.08 -11.37
CA PRO A 174 -7.65 6.02 -10.81
C PRO A 174 -7.58 4.68 -11.56
N ASP A 175 -7.06 4.68 -12.77
CA ASP A 175 -6.91 3.47 -13.59
C ASP A 175 -5.56 2.78 -13.44
N ALA A 176 -4.54 3.44 -12.87
CA ALA A 176 -3.16 2.94 -12.79
C ALA A 176 -3.04 1.53 -12.20
N ASN A 177 -3.85 1.22 -11.18
CA ASN A 177 -3.82 -0.09 -10.49
C ASN A 177 -5.01 -0.99 -10.83
N GLY A 178 -5.76 -0.67 -11.89
CA GLY A 178 -6.98 -1.37 -12.30
C GLY A 178 -8.07 -1.30 -11.21
N ALA A 179 -9.28 -1.02 -11.57
CA ALA A 179 -10.40 -0.84 -10.64
C ALA A 179 -10.96 -2.19 -10.13
N ARG A 180 -10.12 -3.08 -9.55
CA ARG A 180 -10.55 -4.40 -9.07
C ARG A 180 -11.68 -4.27 -8.04
N GLY A 181 -12.83 -4.92 -8.32
CA GLY A 181 -14.02 -4.87 -7.48
C GLY A 181 -14.76 -3.53 -7.47
N TYR A 182 -14.36 -2.58 -8.35
CA TYR A 182 -14.99 -1.26 -8.50
C TYR A 182 -15.13 -0.84 -9.97
N ARG A 183 -15.12 -1.79 -10.91
CA ARG A 183 -15.38 -1.51 -12.33
C ARG A 183 -16.85 -1.15 -12.51
N SER A 184 -17.13 -0.15 -13.35
CA SER A 184 -18.49 0.16 -13.74
C SER A 184 -19.18 -1.06 -14.36
N ALA A 185 -20.45 -1.23 -14.06
CA ALA A 185 -21.25 -2.33 -14.58
C ALA A 185 -22.64 -1.83 -15.00
N GLU A 186 -23.08 -2.32 -16.14
CA GLU A 186 -24.44 -2.14 -16.64
C GLU A 186 -25.02 -3.52 -16.95
N VAL A 187 -26.21 -3.80 -16.43
CA VAL A 187 -26.90 -5.07 -16.62
C VAL A 187 -28.33 -4.80 -17.04
N ARG A 188 -28.75 -5.42 -18.15
CA ARG A 188 -30.15 -5.47 -18.58
C ARG A 188 -30.71 -6.85 -18.31
N LEU A 189 -31.80 -6.93 -17.58
CA LEU A 189 -32.51 -8.17 -17.32
C LEU A 189 -33.47 -8.52 -18.46
N LYS A 190 -33.81 -9.80 -18.59
CA LYS A 190 -34.81 -10.28 -19.57
C LYS A 190 -36.21 -9.66 -19.41
N ASN A 191 -36.54 -9.23 -18.19
CA ASN A 191 -37.79 -8.49 -17.92
C ASN A 191 -37.73 -6.99 -18.29
N GLY A 192 -36.62 -6.52 -18.90
CA GLY A 192 -36.41 -5.14 -19.34
C GLY A 192 -35.83 -4.21 -18.29
N LYS A 193 -35.70 -4.62 -17.01
CA LYS A 193 -35.09 -3.81 -15.95
C LYS A 193 -33.60 -3.57 -16.26
N ARG A 194 -33.15 -2.34 -16.07
CA ARG A 194 -31.76 -1.94 -16.19
C ARG A 194 -31.18 -1.62 -14.80
N LEU A 195 -29.99 -2.12 -14.53
CA LEU A 195 -29.25 -1.88 -13.31
C LEU A 195 -27.86 -1.35 -13.69
N SER A 196 -27.40 -0.34 -12.98
CA SER A 196 -26.07 0.24 -13.15
C SER A 196 -25.41 0.46 -11.80
N GLY A 197 -24.07 0.35 -11.77
CA GLY A 197 -23.31 0.50 -10.55
C GLY A 197 -21.87 0.05 -10.72
N VAL A 198 -21.34 -0.60 -9.71
CA VAL A 198 -20.01 -1.25 -9.75
C VAL A 198 -20.15 -2.77 -9.63
N ALA A 199 -19.38 -3.49 -10.44
CA ALA A 199 -19.26 -4.93 -10.32
C ALA A 199 -18.33 -5.26 -9.13
N ARG A 200 -18.93 -5.79 -8.06
CA ARG A 200 -18.18 -6.25 -6.88
C ARG A 200 -17.53 -7.60 -7.15
N ASN A 201 -18.26 -8.44 -7.85
CA ASN A 201 -17.78 -9.74 -8.34
C ASN A 201 -18.62 -10.17 -9.55
N TYR A 202 -18.08 -11.02 -10.42
CA TYR A 202 -18.81 -11.63 -11.50
C TYR A 202 -18.15 -12.93 -11.95
N THR A 203 -18.99 -13.84 -12.38
CA THR A 203 -18.64 -15.16 -12.91
C THR A 203 -19.48 -15.45 -14.16
N ASN A 204 -19.29 -16.62 -14.77
CA ASN A 204 -20.17 -17.09 -15.86
C ASN A 204 -21.61 -17.37 -15.41
N TYR A 205 -21.87 -17.39 -14.08
CA TYR A 205 -23.17 -17.76 -13.49
C TYR A 205 -23.89 -16.61 -12.83
N SER A 206 -23.16 -15.59 -12.35
CA SER A 206 -23.75 -14.49 -11.58
C SER A 206 -22.95 -13.21 -11.66
N VAL A 207 -23.66 -12.08 -11.44
CA VAL A 207 -23.07 -10.76 -11.24
C VAL A 207 -23.52 -10.23 -9.88
N GLN A 208 -22.57 -9.75 -9.08
CA GLN A 208 -22.82 -8.97 -7.88
C GLN A 208 -22.60 -7.50 -8.21
N LEU A 209 -23.69 -6.77 -8.37
CA LEU A 209 -23.68 -5.36 -8.72
C LEU A 209 -24.10 -4.53 -7.50
N GLN A 210 -23.29 -3.54 -7.15
CA GLN A 210 -23.64 -2.56 -6.14
C GLN A 210 -24.07 -1.26 -6.84
N ASP A 211 -25.29 -0.80 -6.56
CA ASP A 211 -25.80 0.45 -7.11
C ASP A 211 -25.29 1.68 -6.34
N ARG A 212 -25.72 2.88 -6.80
CA ARG A 212 -25.29 4.15 -6.21
C ARG A 212 -25.76 4.33 -4.77
N ASP A 213 -26.88 3.71 -4.41
CA ASP A 213 -27.47 3.78 -3.07
C ASP A 213 -26.82 2.77 -2.11
N GLY A 214 -25.90 1.94 -2.62
CA GLY A 214 -25.19 0.93 -1.86
C GLY A 214 -25.89 -0.43 -1.81
N ASN A 215 -27.03 -0.58 -2.50
CA ASN A 215 -27.75 -1.86 -2.51
C ASN A 215 -26.99 -2.89 -3.36
N MET A 216 -26.96 -4.12 -2.84
CA MET A 216 -26.36 -5.25 -3.56
C MET A 216 -27.41 -6.01 -4.35
N HIS A 217 -27.22 -6.08 -5.65
CA HIS A 217 -28.02 -6.88 -6.57
C HIS A 217 -27.26 -8.17 -6.89
N LEU A 218 -27.79 -9.30 -6.44
CA LEU A 218 -27.27 -10.64 -6.76
C LEU A 218 -28.04 -11.15 -7.98
N ILE A 219 -27.43 -11.12 -9.15
CA ILE A 219 -28.07 -11.35 -10.44
C ILE A 219 -27.58 -12.65 -11.02
N SER A 220 -28.51 -13.59 -11.31
CA SER A 220 -28.21 -14.80 -12.09
C SER A 220 -28.00 -14.44 -13.55
N MET A 221 -26.96 -15.00 -14.19
CA MET A 221 -26.76 -14.82 -15.64
C MET A 221 -27.90 -15.38 -16.48
N GLN A 222 -28.71 -16.30 -15.94
CA GLN A 222 -29.90 -16.81 -16.59
C GLN A 222 -30.97 -15.71 -16.79
N ASP A 223 -30.99 -14.68 -15.92
CA ASP A 223 -31.93 -13.56 -15.98
C ASP A 223 -31.40 -12.38 -16.78
N VAL A 224 -30.16 -12.43 -17.23
CA VAL A 224 -29.48 -11.35 -17.96
C VAL A 224 -29.75 -11.49 -19.46
N SER A 225 -30.20 -10.41 -20.10
CA SER A 225 -30.25 -10.30 -21.56
C SER A 225 -29.02 -9.63 -22.16
N GLU A 226 -28.43 -8.68 -21.43
CA GLU A 226 -27.24 -7.95 -21.85
C GLU A 226 -26.48 -7.45 -20.62
N TRP A 227 -25.17 -7.48 -20.65
CA TRP A 227 -24.34 -6.92 -19.59
C TRP A 227 -23.02 -6.39 -20.12
N HIS A 228 -22.52 -5.36 -19.45
CA HIS A 228 -21.24 -4.76 -19.76
C HIS A 228 -20.47 -4.44 -18.47
N ILE A 229 -19.21 -4.86 -18.42
CA ILE A 229 -18.27 -4.48 -17.34
C ILE A 229 -17.20 -3.57 -17.94
N GLY A 230 -17.16 -2.35 -17.45
CA GLY A 230 -16.15 -1.38 -17.84
C GLY A 230 -14.72 -1.84 -17.47
N LYS A 231 -13.75 -1.36 -18.22
CA LYS A 231 -12.32 -1.64 -17.95
C LYS A 231 -11.70 -0.64 -16.98
N THR A 232 -12.34 0.50 -16.80
CA THR A 232 -11.84 1.66 -16.07
C THR A 232 -12.57 1.89 -14.76
N SER A 233 -11.94 2.64 -13.86
CA SER A 233 -12.56 3.13 -12.62
C SER A 233 -13.69 4.12 -12.93
N PRO A 234 -14.83 4.10 -12.20
CA PRO A 234 -15.83 5.15 -12.24
C PRO A 234 -15.39 6.44 -11.51
N MET A 235 -14.26 6.43 -10.81
CA MET A 235 -13.72 7.62 -10.16
C MET A 235 -13.34 8.69 -11.20
N PRO A 236 -13.67 9.98 -10.98
CA PRO A 236 -13.29 11.06 -11.90
C PRO A 236 -11.78 11.11 -12.17
N LYS A 237 -11.41 11.39 -13.42
CA LYS A 237 -10.02 11.40 -13.88
C LYS A 237 -9.45 12.81 -14.04
N ASP A 238 -10.26 13.81 -13.76
CA ASP A 238 -9.99 15.22 -13.99
C ASP A 238 -9.43 15.97 -12.76
N TYR A 239 -9.10 15.26 -11.69
CA TYR A 239 -8.56 15.88 -10.47
C TYR A 239 -7.25 16.63 -10.69
N LYS A 240 -6.39 16.17 -11.63
CA LYS A 240 -5.17 16.89 -12.02
C LYS A 240 -5.44 18.31 -12.54
N GLN A 241 -6.61 18.53 -13.18
CA GLN A 241 -7.04 19.82 -13.74
C GLN A 241 -7.84 20.64 -12.73
N ARG A 242 -8.64 19.98 -11.87
CA ARG A 242 -9.56 20.65 -10.96
C ARG A 242 -8.95 21.05 -9.63
N LEU A 243 -7.91 20.35 -9.19
CA LEU A 243 -7.29 20.56 -7.89
C LEU A 243 -5.86 21.06 -8.06
N SER A 244 -5.49 22.06 -7.27
CA SER A 244 -4.12 22.50 -7.17
C SER A 244 -3.23 21.46 -6.50
N ARG A 245 -1.91 21.59 -6.62
CA ARG A 245 -0.98 20.74 -5.88
C ARG A 245 -1.23 20.81 -4.36
N GLN A 246 -1.51 22.01 -3.84
CA GLN A 246 -1.81 22.22 -2.42
C GLN A 246 -3.11 21.50 -2.01
N ASP A 247 -4.15 21.51 -2.85
CA ASP A 247 -5.39 20.79 -2.58
C ASP A 247 -5.15 19.27 -2.49
N ILE A 248 -4.33 18.73 -3.38
CA ILE A 248 -3.94 17.31 -3.33
C ILE A 248 -3.18 17.02 -2.04
N ASP A 249 -2.20 17.85 -1.65
CA ASP A 249 -1.44 17.67 -0.42
C ASP A 249 -2.35 17.77 0.83
N ASN A 250 -3.33 18.68 0.82
CA ASN A 250 -4.34 18.80 1.87
C ASN A 250 -5.23 17.54 1.96
N LEU A 251 -5.73 17.03 0.83
CA LEU A 251 -6.49 15.79 0.78
C LEU A 251 -5.68 14.60 1.32
N LEU A 252 -4.41 14.50 0.96
CA LEU A 252 -3.52 13.46 1.44
C LEU A 252 -3.29 13.57 2.96
N ALA A 253 -3.13 14.81 3.48
CA ALA A 253 -3.01 15.05 4.91
C ALA A 253 -4.28 14.64 5.68
N TYR A 254 -5.46 14.82 5.11
CA TYR A 254 -6.72 14.35 5.69
C TYR A 254 -6.84 12.83 5.63
N LEU A 255 -6.65 12.24 4.44
CA LEU A 255 -6.82 10.80 4.22
C LEU A 255 -5.79 9.95 4.98
N SER A 256 -4.55 10.44 5.12
CA SER A 256 -3.51 9.74 5.87
C SER A 256 -3.85 9.54 7.35
N ARG A 257 -4.73 10.40 7.91
CA ARG A 257 -5.17 10.32 9.31
C ARG A 257 -6.37 9.40 9.52
N GLN A 258 -6.97 8.89 8.45
CA GLN A 258 -8.14 8.00 8.57
C GLN A 258 -7.68 6.60 8.98
N SER A 259 -7.85 6.30 10.27
CA SER A 259 -7.57 5.02 10.88
C SER A 259 -8.59 4.73 11.97
N VAL A 260 -9.22 3.56 11.88
CA VAL A 260 -10.11 3.05 12.94
C VAL A 260 -9.35 2.26 14.00
N ARG A 261 -8.05 2.01 13.81
CA ARG A 261 -7.20 1.42 14.85
C ARG A 261 -6.74 2.54 15.77
N GLU A 262 -7.06 2.44 17.05
CA GLU A 262 -6.37 3.22 18.07
C GLU A 262 -4.87 2.91 17.96
N VAL A 263 -4.08 3.92 17.66
CA VAL A 263 -2.62 3.84 17.82
C VAL A 263 -2.41 3.79 19.33
N THR A 264 -2.25 2.58 19.87
CA THR A 264 -1.86 2.42 21.28
C THR A 264 -0.48 3.03 21.41
N PRO A 265 -0.29 4.13 22.16
CA PRO A 265 1.05 4.66 22.38
C PRO A 265 1.85 3.56 23.08
N GLU A 266 3.03 3.22 22.54
CA GLU A 266 3.99 2.36 23.22
C GLU A 266 4.13 2.85 24.68
N LYS A 267 3.73 1.99 25.63
CA LYS A 267 4.04 2.22 27.04
C LYS A 267 5.57 2.34 27.11
N LYS A 268 6.07 3.55 27.31
CA LYS A 268 7.43 3.73 27.80
C LYS A 268 7.52 2.95 29.10
N THR A 269 8.12 1.78 29.05
CA THR A 269 8.61 1.08 30.25
C THR A 269 9.71 1.96 30.84
N THR A 270 9.35 2.74 31.83
CA THR A 270 10.31 3.32 32.77
C THR A 270 10.72 2.17 33.68
N GLU A 271 11.92 1.63 33.46
CA GLU A 271 12.78 1.01 34.48
C GLU A 271 13.85 1.99 34.90
#